data_f28e04d8a1c6d19c5210aa642547852a
#
_entry.id   f28e04d8a1c6d19c5210aa642547852a
#
_cell.length_a   1.000
_cell.length_b   1.000
_cell.length_c   1.000
_cell.angle_alpha   90.00
_cell.angle_beta   90.00
_cell.angle_gamma   90.00
#
_symmetry.space_group_name_H-M   'P 1'
#
loop_
_entity.id
_entity.type
_entity.pdbx_description
1 polymer ?
#
loop_
_entity_poly.entity_id
_entity_poly.type
_entity_poly.pdbx_seq_one_letter_code
_entity_poly.pdbx_strand_id
1 'polypeptide(L)'
;GYSLSVPKGLTIWEAQFGDFHNVAQVIIDQYLSSAEEKWGIMNGLVLMLPHGYEGQGPEHSSARLERFLQNSAEENWIIANCTTPANYFHILRRQLHRTYRKPLVLMTPKSLLRNKVAVSEKKEFTEGSSFHRVLWDDAQKGNSRLKLLPDSKIEKVVICSGKVYFDI
;
A
#
# COMPACT_ATOMS: atom_id res chain seq x y z
N GLY A 1 -3.25 17.63 11.47
CA GLY A 1 -2.72 19.00 11.58
C GLY A 1 -1.39 19.16 10.85
N TYR A 2 -0.34 18.44 11.25
CA TYR A 2 1.01 18.61 10.68
C TYR A 2 1.06 18.44 9.15
N SER A 3 0.42 17.42 8.61
CA SER A 3 0.35 17.21 7.14
C SER A 3 -0.29 18.38 6.38
N LEU A 4 -1.20 19.12 7.01
CA LEU A 4 -1.80 20.33 6.43
C LEU A 4 -0.86 21.53 6.51
N SER A 5 -0.13 21.66 7.62
CA SER A 5 0.80 22.78 7.82
C SER A 5 2.06 22.67 6.97
N VAL A 6 2.45 21.44 6.56
CA VAL A 6 3.64 21.16 5.78
C VAL A 6 3.26 20.34 4.53
N PRO A 7 2.57 20.93 3.55
CA PRO A 7 2.02 20.18 2.41
C PRO A 7 3.08 19.58 1.48
N LYS A 8 4.33 20.06 1.55
CA LYS A 8 5.46 19.51 0.80
C LYS A 8 6.24 18.43 1.58
N GLY A 9 5.86 18.18 2.82
CA GLY A 9 6.46 17.15 3.68
C GLY A 9 5.69 15.83 3.59
N LEU A 10 6.42 14.72 3.60
CA LEU A 10 5.82 13.39 3.76
C LEU A 10 5.54 13.16 5.24
N THR A 11 4.28 13.15 5.60
CA THR A 11 3.83 12.87 6.97
C THR A 11 3.29 11.45 7.02
N ILE A 12 3.87 10.63 7.88
CA ILE A 12 3.50 9.22 8.05
C ILE A 12 2.98 9.01 9.48
N TRP A 13 1.86 8.34 9.59
CA TRP A 13 1.32 7.81 10.83
C TRP A 13 1.30 6.29 10.74
N GLU A 14 2.17 5.64 11.48
CA GLU A 14 2.26 4.19 11.54
C GLU A 14 1.58 3.66 12.81
N ALA A 15 0.67 2.71 12.65
CA ALA A 15 0.12 1.96 13.77
C ALA A 15 1.08 0.83 14.16
N GLN A 16 1.15 0.48 15.44
CA GLN A 16 1.95 -0.67 15.90
C GLN A 16 1.42 -1.97 15.27
N PHE A 17 0.10 -2.13 15.21
CA PHE A 17 -0.64 -3.14 14.44
C PHE A 17 -1.81 -2.43 13.76
N GLY A 18 -2.13 -2.81 12.54
CA GLY A 18 -3.19 -2.17 11.80
C GLY A 18 -4.57 -2.27 12.44
N ASP A 19 -4.82 -3.32 13.21
CA ASP A 19 -6.06 -3.49 13.97
C ASP A 19 -6.38 -2.31 14.87
N PHE A 20 -5.36 -1.69 15.47
CA PHE A 20 -5.53 -0.61 16.43
C PHE A 20 -5.77 0.77 15.82
N HIS A 21 -5.92 0.87 14.50
CA HIS A 21 -6.35 2.15 13.90
C HIS A 21 -7.73 2.60 14.42
N ASN A 22 -8.56 1.68 14.89
CA ASN A 22 -9.89 1.94 15.41
C ASN A 22 -9.90 2.84 16.66
N VAL A 23 -8.81 2.93 17.40
CA VAL A 23 -8.66 3.91 18.49
C VAL A 23 -8.80 5.34 17.98
N ALA A 24 -8.44 5.59 16.72
CA ALA A 24 -8.56 6.87 16.05
C ALA A 24 -9.68 6.91 15.00
N GLN A 25 -10.68 6.04 15.09
CA GLN A 25 -11.74 5.92 14.06
C GLN A 25 -12.46 7.25 13.81
N VAL A 26 -12.72 8.02 14.84
CA VAL A 26 -13.33 9.37 14.71
C VAL A 26 -12.46 10.28 13.85
N ILE A 27 -11.15 10.26 14.03
CA ILE A 27 -10.22 11.05 13.22
C ILE A 27 -10.20 10.56 11.79
N ILE A 28 -10.22 9.26 11.59
CA ILE A 28 -10.25 8.65 10.26
C ILE A 28 -11.52 9.07 9.52
N ASP A 29 -12.69 8.90 10.13
CA ASP A 29 -13.98 9.15 9.49
C ASP A 29 -14.28 10.65 9.32
N GLN A 30 -13.97 11.47 10.31
CA GLN A 30 -14.41 12.87 10.35
C GLN A 30 -13.37 13.86 9.82
N TYR A 31 -12.10 13.46 9.69
CA TYR A 31 -11.02 14.33 9.23
C TYR A 31 -10.27 13.76 8.02
N LEU A 32 -9.89 12.48 8.00
CA LEU A 32 -9.11 11.94 6.89
C LEU A 32 -9.99 11.65 5.67
N SER A 33 -11.08 10.92 5.85
CA SER A 33 -11.95 10.50 4.74
C SER A 33 -12.85 11.61 4.21
N SER A 34 -13.15 12.63 5.01
CA SER A 34 -14.20 13.61 4.72
C SER A 34 -13.76 15.08 4.75
N ALA A 35 -12.49 15.38 5.04
CA ALA A 35 -12.02 16.76 5.17
C ALA A 35 -12.15 17.58 3.88
N GLU A 36 -11.94 16.95 2.73
CA GLU A 36 -12.05 17.63 1.45
C GLU A 36 -13.50 18.05 1.16
N GLU A 37 -14.47 17.16 1.37
CA GLU A 37 -15.88 17.47 1.18
C GLU A 37 -16.39 18.50 2.19
N LYS A 38 -16.01 18.37 3.47
CA LYS A 38 -16.47 19.29 4.51
C LYS A 38 -15.87 20.68 4.41
N TRP A 39 -14.60 20.78 4.05
CA TRP A 39 -13.83 22.03 4.21
C TRP A 39 -12.98 22.42 3.00
N GLY A 40 -13.03 21.64 1.93
CA GLY A 40 -12.15 21.85 0.77
C GLY A 40 -10.67 21.65 1.10
N ILE A 41 -10.35 20.88 2.15
CA ILE A 41 -8.97 20.71 2.64
C ILE A 41 -8.45 19.35 2.23
N MET A 42 -7.41 19.35 1.40
CA MET A 42 -6.67 18.15 1.02
C MET A 42 -5.45 17.96 1.91
N ASN A 43 -5.19 16.72 2.34
CA ASN A 43 -3.99 16.36 3.06
C ASN A 43 -3.32 15.13 2.45
N GLY A 44 -2.00 15.04 2.57
CA GLY A 44 -1.19 13.95 2.05
C GLY A 44 -0.73 12.95 3.11
N LEU A 45 -1.44 12.83 4.23
CA LEU A 45 -1.09 11.90 5.31
C LEU A 45 -1.01 10.47 4.77
N VAL A 46 0.06 9.78 5.11
CA VAL A 46 0.21 8.34 4.87
C VAL A 46 -0.13 7.60 6.16
N LEU A 47 -1.10 6.72 6.10
CA LEU A 47 -1.45 5.82 7.19
C LEU A 47 -0.87 4.44 6.88
N MET A 48 0.15 4.03 7.64
CA MET A 48 0.76 2.71 7.53
C MET A 48 0.14 1.75 8.54
N LEU A 49 -0.46 0.69 8.03
CA LEU A 49 -1.22 -0.27 8.82
C LEU A 49 -0.65 -1.69 8.62
N PRO A 50 0.10 -2.23 9.59
CA PRO A 50 0.50 -3.62 9.57
C PRO A 50 -0.70 -4.55 9.39
N HIS A 51 -0.63 -5.40 8.36
CA HIS A 51 -1.72 -6.29 7.94
C HIS A 51 -1.14 -7.51 7.26
N GLY A 52 -1.65 -8.70 7.51
CA GLY A 52 -1.14 -9.91 6.85
C GLY A 52 -1.38 -11.18 7.65
N TYR A 53 -2.19 -11.13 8.70
CA TYR A 53 -2.50 -12.27 9.56
C TYR A 53 -1.24 -12.90 10.19
N GLU A 54 -0.30 -12.05 10.61
CA GLU A 54 1.01 -12.43 11.14
C GLU A 54 1.13 -12.21 12.66
N GLY A 55 0.08 -11.65 13.28
CA GLY A 55 0.05 -11.35 14.70
C GLY A 55 -0.19 -12.60 15.55
N GLN A 56 0.11 -12.49 16.84
CA GLN A 56 -0.08 -13.56 17.81
C GLN A 56 -1.55 -13.81 18.18
N GLY A 57 -2.46 -12.97 17.75
CA GLY A 57 -3.88 -13.06 17.99
C GLY A 57 -4.70 -12.36 16.90
N PRO A 58 -6.03 -12.49 16.92
CA PRO A 58 -6.90 -11.85 15.94
C PRO A 58 -6.79 -10.33 15.94
N GLU A 59 -6.51 -9.73 17.10
CA GLU A 59 -6.36 -8.28 17.29
C GLU A 59 -5.02 -7.71 16.76
N HIS A 60 -4.12 -8.57 16.29
CA HIS A 60 -2.83 -8.18 15.69
C HIS A 60 -2.69 -8.60 14.23
N SER A 61 -3.78 -9.00 13.58
CA SER A 61 -3.72 -9.71 12.30
C SER A 61 -4.28 -8.92 11.13
N SER A 62 -5.31 -8.09 11.33
CA SER A 62 -6.01 -7.39 10.27
C SER A 62 -6.15 -5.90 10.52
N ALA A 63 -5.71 -5.09 9.57
CA ALA A 63 -5.98 -3.65 9.55
C ALA A 63 -7.42 -3.31 9.12
N ARG A 64 -8.27 -4.30 8.90
CA ARG A 64 -9.65 -4.09 8.44
C ARG A 64 -9.71 -3.29 7.13
N LEU A 65 -8.98 -3.76 6.12
CA LEU A 65 -8.94 -3.17 4.78
C LEU A 65 -10.34 -2.86 4.24
N GLU A 66 -11.29 -3.75 4.47
CA GLU A 66 -12.70 -3.63 4.07
C GLU A 66 -13.39 -2.35 4.60
N ARG A 67 -13.01 -1.85 5.77
CA ARG A 67 -13.56 -0.60 6.33
C ARG A 67 -13.11 0.62 5.54
N PHE A 68 -11.85 0.64 5.12
CA PHE A 68 -11.32 1.72 4.28
C PHE A 68 -11.94 1.69 2.88
N LEU A 69 -12.11 0.50 2.31
CA LEU A 69 -12.78 0.33 1.02
C LEU A 69 -14.25 0.79 1.09
N GLN A 70 -14.95 0.44 2.17
CA GLN A 70 -16.34 0.86 2.38
C GLN A 70 -16.49 2.38 2.49
N ASN A 71 -15.51 3.06 3.11
CA ASN A 71 -15.50 4.51 3.28
C ASN A 71 -14.92 5.25 2.06
N SER A 72 -14.59 4.55 0.99
CA SER A 72 -14.09 5.16 -0.24
C SER A 72 -15.24 5.72 -1.06
N ALA A 73 -15.19 7.01 -1.32
CA ALA A 73 -16.17 7.72 -2.15
C ALA A 73 -15.50 8.91 -2.84
N GLU A 74 -15.85 9.17 -4.09
CA GLU A 74 -15.42 10.36 -4.84
C GLU A 74 -13.92 10.65 -4.78
N GLU A 75 -13.12 9.57 -4.82
CA GLU A 75 -11.65 9.65 -4.77
C GLU A 75 -11.09 10.35 -3.51
N ASN A 76 -11.78 10.24 -2.38
CA ASN A 76 -11.40 10.88 -1.12
C ASN A 76 -10.02 10.47 -0.60
N TRP A 77 -9.58 9.25 -0.85
CA TRP A 77 -8.25 8.73 -0.48
C TRP A 77 -7.77 7.64 -1.44
N ILE A 78 -6.54 7.18 -1.20
CA ILE A 78 -5.91 6.10 -1.95
C ILE A 78 -5.67 4.94 -0.99
N ILE A 79 -6.06 3.72 -1.39
CA ILE A 79 -5.81 2.50 -0.63
C ILE A 79 -4.88 1.63 -1.44
N ALA A 80 -3.84 1.09 -0.79
CA ALA A 80 -2.87 0.24 -1.46
C ALA A 80 -2.35 -0.88 -0.56
N ASN A 81 -2.04 -2.00 -1.21
CA ASN A 81 -1.37 -3.15 -0.62
C ASN A 81 -0.24 -3.56 -1.59
N CYS A 82 0.94 -2.97 -1.40
CA CYS A 82 2.06 -3.15 -2.31
C CYS A 82 2.72 -4.51 -2.13
N THR A 83 3.17 -5.09 -3.25
CA THR A 83 3.87 -6.37 -3.28
C THR A 83 5.39 -6.18 -3.23
N THR A 84 5.96 -5.38 -4.15
CA THR A 84 7.42 -5.24 -4.26
C THR A 84 7.95 -4.00 -3.52
N PRO A 85 9.21 -4.02 -3.02
CA PRO A 85 9.84 -2.86 -2.41
C PRO A 85 9.87 -1.64 -3.32
N ALA A 86 10.15 -1.81 -4.61
CA ALA A 86 10.15 -0.69 -5.56
C ALA A 86 8.77 -0.06 -5.69
N ASN A 87 7.72 -0.87 -5.78
CA ASN A 87 6.35 -0.34 -5.87
C ASN A 87 5.93 0.38 -4.58
N TYR A 88 6.37 -0.14 -3.43
CA TYR A 88 6.18 0.51 -2.14
C TYR A 88 6.90 1.88 -2.07
N PHE A 89 8.15 1.93 -2.50
CA PHE A 89 8.92 3.19 -2.60
C PHE A 89 8.20 4.21 -3.50
N HIS A 90 7.77 3.78 -4.68
CA HIS A 90 7.14 4.69 -5.64
C HIS A 90 5.78 5.21 -5.22
N ILE A 91 4.99 4.46 -4.45
CA ILE A 91 3.71 4.97 -3.95
C ILE A 91 3.93 6.07 -2.91
N LEU A 92 4.95 5.96 -2.06
CA LEU A 92 5.35 7.01 -1.12
C LEU A 92 5.89 8.24 -1.85
N ARG A 93 6.79 8.03 -2.81
CA ARG A 93 7.32 9.09 -3.67
C ARG A 93 6.19 9.84 -4.40
N ARG A 94 5.20 9.11 -4.90
CA ARG A 94 4.05 9.67 -5.61
C ARG A 94 3.23 10.63 -4.75
N GLN A 95 3.14 10.42 -3.42
CA GLN A 95 2.44 11.31 -2.50
C GLN A 95 2.97 12.76 -2.55
N LEU A 96 4.25 12.94 -2.82
CA LEU A 96 4.89 14.26 -2.91
C LEU A 96 4.91 14.81 -4.33
N HIS A 97 4.98 13.96 -5.34
CA HIS A 97 5.10 14.38 -6.73
C HIS A 97 3.78 14.78 -7.40
N ARG A 98 2.64 14.36 -6.84
CA ARG A 98 1.34 14.76 -7.36
C ARG A 98 1.07 16.25 -7.12
N THR A 99 0.32 16.85 -8.03
CA THR A 99 -0.13 18.25 -7.92
C THR A 99 -1.24 18.47 -6.89
N TYR A 100 -1.85 17.38 -6.45
CA TYR A 100 -2.88 17.35 -5.42
C TYR A 100 -2.45 16.46 -4.23
N ARG A 101 -3.15 16.59 -3.11
CA ARG A 101 -2.92 15.80 -1.91
C ARG A 101 -4.16 14.98 -1.58
N LYS A 102 -4.00 13.68 -1.42
CA LYS A 102 -5.03 12.77 -0.90
C LYS A 102 -4.38 11.85 0.14
N PRO A 103 -5.08 11.50 1.22
CA PRO A 103 -4.56 10.52 2.18
C PRO A 103 -4.23 9.19 1.48
N LEU A 104 -3.19 8.54 1.94
CA LEU A 104 -2.80 7.20 1.49
C LEU A 104 -2.93 6.21 2.65
N VAL A 105 -3.79 5.23 2.50
CA VAL A 105 -3.92 4.09 3.42
C VAL A 105 -3.12 2.93 2.84
N LEU A 106 -2.07 2.52 3.55
CA LEU A 106 -1.10 1.56 3.06
C LEU A 106 -1.01 0.36 3.99
N MET A 107 -1.33 -0.82 3.46
CA MET A 107 -1.15 -2.09 4.15
C MET A 107 0.33 -2.44 4.17
N THR A 108 0.88 -2.75 5.36
CA THR A 108 2.32 -2.95 5.57
C THR A 108 2.61 -4.23 6.35
N PRO A 109 2.55 -5.41 5.71
CA PRO A 109 2.86 -6.67 6.39
C PRO A 109 4.31 -6.68 6.89
N LYS A 110 4.48 -6.96 8.19
CA LYS A 110 5.80 -6.89 8.86
C LYS A 110 6.77 -7.96 8.38
N SER A 111 6.28 -9.13 7.98
CA SER A 111 7.14 -10.22 7.49
C SER A 111 7.90 -9.85 6.22
N LEU A 112 7.36 -8.99 5.37
CA LEU A 112 8.05 -8.55 4.15
C LEU A 112 9.33 -7.78 4.44
N LEU A 113 9.46 -7.11 5.60
CA LEU A 113 10.69 -6.42 6.01
C LEU A 113 11.91 -7.35 6.13
N ARG A 114 11.67 -8.64 6.36
CA ARG A 114 12.71 -9.67 6.55
C ARG A 114 12.65 -10.76 5.48
N ASN A 115 11.74 -10.66 4.53
CA ASN A 115 11.58 -11.66 3.48
C ASN A 115 12.71 -11.51 2.45
N LYS A 116 13.53 -12.54 2.32
CA LYS A 116 14.68 -12.56 1.40
C LYS A 116 14.30 -12.57 -0.08
N VAL A 117 13.05 -12.91 -0.39
CA VAL A 117 12.53 -12.95 -1.76
C VAL A 117 11.89 -11.61 -2.13
N ALA A 118 11.40 -10.84 -1.14
CA ALA A 118 10.82 -9.53 -1.36
C ALA A 118 11.90 -8.47 -1.61
N VAL A 119 12.52 -8.53 -2.77
CA VAL A 119 13.59 -7.63 -3.21
C VAL A 119 13.23 -7.00 -4.55
N SER A 120 13.84 -5.87 -4.86
CA SER A 120 13.72 -5.19 -6.15
C SER A 120 15.10 -4.77 -6.65
N GLU A 121 15.30 -4.75 -7.96
CA GLU A 121 16.56 -4.33 -8.56
C GLU A 121 16.76 -2.82 -8.43
N LYS A 122 18.01 -2.37 -8.33
CA LYS A 122 18.35 -0.94 -8.19
C LYS A 122 17.71 -0.08 -9.28
N LYS A 123 17.65 -0.57 -10.51
CA LYS A 123 17.03 0.14 -11.64
C LYS A 123 15.54 0.44 -11.43
N GLU A 124 14.85 -0.37 -10.62
CA GLU A 124 13.42 -0.17 -10.32
C GLU A 124 13.16 0.99 -9.35
N PHE A 125 14.19 1.60 -8.77
CA PHE A 125 14.11 2.78 -7.90
C PHE A 125 14.59 4.07 -8.56
N THR A 126 15.14 3.99 -9.77
CA THR A 126 15.82 5.09 -10.45
C THR A 126 14.95 5.74 -11.51
N GLU A 127 15.55 6.67 -12.27
CA GLU A 127 14.91 7.39 -13.36
C GLU A 127 14.27 6.45 -14.38
N GLY A 128 13.09 6.81 -14.86
CA GLY A 128 12.29 6.00 -15.78
C GLY A 128 11.40 4.96 -15.10
N SER A 129 11.55 4.75 -13.78
CA SER A 129 10.68 3.87 -13.00
C SER A 129 9.56 4.62 -12.30
N SER A 130 8.44 3.94 -12.03
CA SER A 130 7.25 4.53 -11.42
C SER A 130 6.42 3.50 -10.68
N PHE A 131 5.37 3.95 -10.01
CA PHE A 131 4.37 3.09 -9.41
C PHE A 131 3.53 2.38 -10.48
N HIS A 132 3.37 1.07 -10.35
CA HIS A 132 2.52 0.25 -11.19
C HIS A 132 1.32 -0.28 -10.41
N ARG A 133 0.12 -0.17 -11.00
CA ARG A 133 -1.12 -0.73 -10.43
C ARG A 133 -1.18 -2.25 -10.59
N VAL A 134 -0.58 -2.76 -11.64
CA VAL A 134 -0.47 -4.18 -11.95
C VAL A 134 1.01 -4.50 -12.14
N LEU A 135 1.46 -5.54 -11.47
CA LEU A 135 2.81 -6.08 -11.62
C LEU A 135 2.74 -7.40 -12.36
N TRP A 136 3.69 -7.64 -13.25
CA TRP A 136 3.88 -8.93 -13.90
C TRP A 136 4.77 -9.81 -13.02
N ASP A 137 4.52 -11.11 -13.06
CA ASP A 137 5.36 -12.09 -12.39
C ASP A 137 6.80 -12.05 -12.93
N ASP A 138 7.78 -12.18 -12.03
CA ASP A 138 9.20 -12.14 -12.42
C ASP A 138 9.59 -13.33 -13.28
N ALA A 139 8.87 -14.45 -13.19
CA ALA A 139 9.07 -15.59 -14.08
C ALA A 139 8.81 -15.24 -15.55
N GLN A 140 7.87 -14.36 -15.84
CA GLN A 140 7.61 -13.85 -17.19
C GLN A 140 8.72 -12.94 -17.71
N LYS A 141 9.44 -12.28 -16.78
CA LYS A 141 10.59 -11.42 -17.14
C LYS A 141 11.89 -12.21 -17.35
N GLY A 142 11.87 -13.51 -17.16
CA GLY A 142 13.05 -14.38 -17.29
C GLY A 142 14.03 -14.29 -16.10
N ASN A 143 13.69 -13.59 -15.05
CA ASN A 143 14.56 -13.35 -13.88
C ASN A 143 14.25 -14.27 -12.69
N SER A 144 13.30 -15.18 -12.82
CA SER A 144 12.88 -16.09 -11.75
C SER A 144 13.62 -17.43 -11.81
N ARG A 145 13.72 -18.09 -10.65
CA ARG A 145 14.13 -19.49 -10.56
C ARG A 145 13.09 -20.45 -11.15
N LEU A 146 11.85 -19.99 -11.30
CA LEU A 146 10.76 -20.74 -11.88
C LEU A 146 10.74 -20.55 -13.40
N LYS A 147 10.54 -21.64 -14.14
CA LYS A 147 10.29 -21.61 -15.58
C LYS A 147 8.80 -21.80 -15.82
N LEU A 148 8.16 -20.80 -16.41
CA LEU A 148 6.76 -20.92 -16.80
C LEU A 148 6.62 -21.91 -17.98
N LEU A 149 5.48 -22.55 -18.04
CA LEU A 149 5.06 -23.28 -19.24
C LEU A 149 4.86 -22.28 -20.39
N PRO A 150 4.94 -22.76 -21.65
CA PRO A 150 4.50 -21.94 -22.79
C PRO A 150 3.08 -21.44 -22.59
N ASP A 151 2.78 -20.22 -23.01
CA ASP A 151 1.47 -19.55 -22.79
C ASP A 151 0.28 -20.43 -23.19
N SER A 152 0.42 -21.20 -24.27
CA SER A 152 -0.60 -22.15 -24.75
C SER A 152 -0.91 -23.33 -23.82
N LYS A 153 -0.06 -23.53 -22.79
CA LYS A 153 -0.21 -24.58 -21.77
C LYS A 153 -0.54 -24.02 -20.38
N ILE A 154 -0.70 -22.71 -20.26
CA ILE A 154 -1.11 -22.08 -19.00
C ILE A 154 -2.62 -22.21 -18.85
N GLU A 155 -3.05 -22.97 -17.87
CA GLU A 155 -4.47 -23.24 -17.61
C GLU A 155 -5.08 -22.29 -16.58
N LYS A 156 -4.24 -21.65 -15.75
CA LYS A 156 -4.69 -20.81 -14.64
C LYS A 156 -3.78 -19.61 -14.44
N VAL A 157 -4.40 -18.46 -14.24
CA VAL A 157 -3.74 -17.23 -13.81
C VAL A 157 -4.27 -16.86 -12.43
N VAL A 158 -3.37 -16.65 -11.46
CA VAL A 158 -3.71 -16.22 -10.10
C VAL A 158 -3.41 -14.73 -9.98
N ILE A 159 -4.42 -13.95 -9.62
CA ILE A 159 -4.29 -12.51 -9.34
C ILE A 159 -4.34 -12.34 -7.83
N CYS A 160 -3.32 -11.71 -7.27
CA CYS A 160 -3.22 -11.44 -5.83
C CYS A 160 -2.59 -10.09 -5.56
N SER A 161 -2.53 -9.65 -4.31
CA SER A 161 -1.91 -8.41 -3.90
C SER A 161 -1.10 -8.57 -2.61
N GLY A 162 -0.04 -7.77 -2.48
CA GLY A 162 0.76 -7.71 -1.27
C GLY A 162 1.52 -9.01 -0.98
N LYS A 163 1.56 -9.37 0.29
CA LYS A 163 2.33 -10.50 0.82
C LYS A 163 1.98 -11.86 0.19
N VAL A 164 0.71 -12.07 -0.15
CA VAL A 164 0.22 -13.36 -0.69
C VAL A 164 1.02 -13.80 -1.93
N TYR A 165 1.51 -12.86 -2.71
CA TYR A 165 2.39 -13.16 -3.86
C TYR A 165 3.64 -13.97 -3.48
N PHE A 166 4.17 -13.76 -2.28
CA PHE A 166 5.36 -14.47 -1.80
C PHE A 166 5.02 -15.75 -1.03
N ASP A 167 3.75 -15.96 -0.71
CA ASP A 167 3.29 -17.13 0.04
C ASP A 167 2.85 -18.27 -0.91
N ILE A 168 2.54 -17.97 -2.19
CA ILE A 168 2.16 -18.90 -3.25
C ILE A 168 3.33 -19.26 -4.15
#